data_7d7ac2255921037627a3006fa7ac9bce
#
_entry.id   7d7ac2255921037627a3006fa7ac9bce
#
_cell.length_a   1.000
_cell.length_b   1.000
_cell.length_c   1.000
_cell.angle_alpha   90.00
_cell.angle_beta   90.00
_cell.angle_gamma   90.00
#
_symmetry.space_group_name_H-M   'P 1'
#
loop_
_entity.id
_entity.type
_entity.pdbx_description
1 polymer ?
#
loop_
_entity_poly.entity_id
_entity_poly.type
_entity_poly.pdbx_seq_one_letter_code
_entity_poly.pdbx_strand_id
1 'polypeptide(L)'
;MYIEKILQSLQKKYPHQKEFHQAVYEAITSLKPLLDSDKSYEKHAILERLIEPEREIFFRVCWLDDNNQIQVNRGCRVEFNSAIGPYKGGLRFHPSVNESVIKFLGFEQVLKNSLTTLAMGGAKGGSDFDPKGKSEHEIMRFCQAFMNELYRHIGATTDVPAGDIGVGEREIGYLFGQYKKLVNRFEGVLTGKGLTYGGSLCRKEATGYGCVYFAEEMLQERNSSLEGKICNVSGSGNVAIYTIEKLLQIGARPVTASDSNGMIYDKDGIDLELLKEIKEIRRGRIKEYALQKPSAKYTPIENYPKGGNAVWHVPCFAAFPSATENELSVLDAKTLLSNGCKCVAEGANMPSSNEAIELFLQAKISYGIGKAANAGGVSVSGLEMAQNASMHPWSFEVVDAKLHHIMKEIYKNVSQTAKEFKDPTNFVLGANIAGFRKVASAMIAQGV
;
A
#
# COMPACT_ATOMS: atom_id res chain seq x y z
N MET A 1 13.16 -21.90 -18.13
CA MET A 1 14.63 -21.74 -18.28
C MET A 1 15.15 -20.37 -17.80
N TYR A 2 14.76 -19.21 -18.39
CA TYR A 2 15.28 -17.89 -17.94
C TYR A 2 14.88 -17.54 -16.49
N ILE A 3 13.56 -17.57 -16.17
CA ILE A 3 13.04 -17.31 -14.83
C ILE A 3 13.68 -18.23 -13.78
N GLU A 4 13.76 -19.52 -14.06
CA GLU A 4 14.34 -20.51 -13.12
C GLU A 4 15.81 -20.21 -12.82
N LYS A 5 16.60 -19.82 -13.84
CA LYS A 5 18.00 -19.38 -13.67
C LYS A 5 18.09 -18.17 -12.73
N ILE A 6 17.19 -17.18 -12.90
CA ILE A 6 17.13 -16.00 -12.04
C ILE A 6 16.81 -16.37 -10.58
N LEU A 7 15.79 -17.21 -10.37
CA LEU A 7 15.39 -17.63 -9.02
C LEU A 7 16.48 -18.44 -8.30
N GLN A 8 17.16 -19.34 -9.04
CA GLN A 8 18.29 -20.10 -8.48
C GLN A 8 19.46 -19.18 -8.12
N SER A 9 19.76 -18.19 -8.98
CA SER A 9 20.81 -17.21 -8.72
C SER A 9 20.48 -16.37 -7.47
N LEU A 10 19.24 -15.92 -7.35
CA LEU A 10 18.75 -15.15 -6.22
C LEU A 10 18.90 -15.92 -4.90
N GLN A 11 18.45 -17.19 -4.87
CA GLN A 11 18.56 -18.05 -3.69
C GLN A 11 20.02 -18.28 -3.27
N LYS A 12 20.90 -18.45 -4.26
CA LYS A 12 22.34 -18.63 -4.00
C LYS A 12 23.00 -17.35 -3.45
N LYS A 13 22.60 -16.19 -3.98
CA LYS A 13 23.18 -14.89 -3.62
C LYS A 13 22.69 -14.42 -2.24
N TYR A 14 21.43 -14.63 -1.91
CA TYR A 14 20.78 -14.15 -0.70
C TYR A 14 20.07 -15.26 0.09
N PRO A 15 20.78 -16.30 0.59
CA PRO A 15 20.17 -17.53 1.10
C PRO A 15 19.24 -17.34 2.30
N HIS A 16 19.35 -16.22 3.01
CA HIS A 16 18.56 -15.92 4.22
C HIS A 16 17.42 -14.92 4.00
N GLN A 17 17.21 -14.41 2.78
CA GLN A 17 16.21 -13.37 2.48
C GLN A 17 14.90 -14.00 1.98
N LYS A 18 14.19 -14.74 2.82
CA LYS A 18 13.01 -15.54 2.44
C LYS A 18 11.85 -14.68 1.93
N GLU A 19 11.56 -13.57 2.60
CA GLU A 19 10.49 -12.66 2.21
C GLU A 19 10.76 -12.03 0.85
N PHE A 20 12.01 -11.67 0.60
CA PHE A 20 12.42 -11.14 -0.70
C PHE A 20 12.34 -12.20 -1.80
N HIS A 21 12.77 -13.45 -1.54
CA HIS A 21 12.63 -14.54 -2.50
C HIS A 21 11.19 -14.78 -2.91
N GLN A 22 10.27 -14.78 -1.94
CA GLN A 22 8.85 -14.99 -2.19
C GLN A 22 8.29 -13.88 -3.08
N ALA A 23 8.54 -12.61 -2.75
CA ALA A 23 8.05 -11.47 -3.53
C ALA A 23 8.57 -11.48 -4.97
N VAL A 24 9.85 -11.78 -5.16
CA VAL A 24 10.43 -11.91 -6.49
C VAL A 24 9.83 -13.09 -7.25
N TYR A 25 9.68 -14.26 -6.60
CA TYR A 25 9.06 -15.43 -7.21
C TYR A 25 7.64 -15.12 -7.72
N GLU A 26 6.80 -14.54 -6.89
CA GLU A 26 5.40 -14.21 -7.23
C GLU A 26 5.32 -13.20 -8.39
N ALA A 27 6.16 -12.17 -8.36
CA ALA A 27 6.17 -11.16 -9.41
C ALA A 27 6.68 -11.73 -10.75
N ILE A 28 7.88 -12.32 -10.77
CA ILE A 28 8.52 -12.70 -12.04
C ILE A 28 7.91 -13.94 -12.69
N THR A 29 7.30 -14.87 -11.92
CA THR A 29 6.58 -16.00 -12.50
C THR A 29 5.35 -15.57 -13.29
N SER A 30 4.68 -14.50 -12.86
CA SER A 30 3.56 -13.92 -13.60
C SER A 30 3.97 -13.25 -14.91
N LEU A 31 5.25 -12.90 -15.07
CA LEU A 31 5.80 -12.30 -16.30
C LEU A 31 6.10 -13.33 -17.40
N LYS A 32 5.93 -14.64 -17.13
CA LYS A 32 6.28 -15.69 -18.07
C LYS A 32 5.70 -15.49 -19.47
N PRO A 33 4.40 -15.17 -19.67
CA PRO A 33 3.86 -14.98 -21.02
C PRO A 33 4.55 -13.85 -21.79
N LEU A 34 4.91 -12.76 -21.11
CA LEU A 34 5.64 -11.63 -21.70
C LEU A 34 7.06 -12.03 -22.10
N LEU A 35 7.80 -12.66 -21.18
CA LEU A 35 9.20 -13.05 -21.39
C LEU A 35 9.37 -14.16 -22.47
N ASP A 36 8.34 -14.99 -22.65
CA ASP A 36 8.32 -15.98 -23.73
C ASP A 36 8.07 -15.32 -25.10
N SER A 37 7.30 -14.21 -25.13
CA SER A 37 6.98 -13.49 -26.36
C SER A 37 8.07 -12.52 -26.82
N ASP A 38 8.87 -11.99 -25.90
CA ASP A 38 9.91 -10.98 -26.17
C ASP A 38 11.23 -11.30 -25.46
N LYS A 39 12.22 -11.70 -26.24
CA LYS A 39 13.58 -12.05 -25.75
C LYS A 39 14.49 -10.83 -25.52
N SER A 40 14.02 -9.63 -25.84
CA SER A 40 14.80 -8.40 -25.60
C SER A 40 15.09 -8.20 -24.11
N TYR A 41 14.15 -8.57 -23.23
CA TYR A 41 14.33 -8.48 -21.79
C TYR A 41 15.50 -9.34 -21.27
N GLU A 42 15.67 -10.57 -21.79
CA GLU A 42 16.80 -11.43 -21.45
C GLU A 42 18.11 -10.86 -22.01
N LYS A 43 18.09 -10.36 -23.26
CA LYS A 43 19.25 -9.74 -23.91
C LYS A 43 19.80 -8.54 -23.12
N HIS A 44 18.92 -7.75 -22.52
CA HIS A 44 19.27 -6.58 -21.72
C HIS A 44 19.41 -6.88 -20.22
N ALA A 45 19.39 -8.15 -19.80
CA ALA A 45 19.48 -8.60 -18.40
C ALA A 45 18.49 -7.86 -17.48
N ILE A 46 17.26 -7.64 -17.95
CA ILE A 46 16.29 -6.78 -17.23
C ILE A 46 15.87 -7.41 -15.91
N LEU A 47 15.65 -8.73 -15.84
CA LEU A 47 15.29 -9.37 -14.57
C LEU A 47 16.44 -9.32 -13.56
N GLU A 48 17.65 -9.60 -13.99
CA GLU A 48 18.85 -9.51 -13.16
C GLU A 48 19.03 -8.13 -12.56
N ARG A 49 18.81 -7.07 -13.35
CA ARG A 49 18.91 -5.68 -12.92
C ARG A 49 17.72 -5.25 -12.07
N LEU A 50 16.52 -5.76 -12.35
CA LEU A 50 15.31 -5.41 -11.62
C LEU A 50 15.26 -6.01 -10.21
N ILE A 51 15.83 -7.20 -9.99
CA ILE A 51 15.87 -7.85 -8.69
C ILE A 51 17.06 -7.43 -7.82
N GLU A 52 18.00 -6.67 -8.38
CA GLU A 52 19.12 -6.11 -7.65
C GLU A 52 18.85 -4.64 -7.34
N PRO A 53 18.80 -4.22 -6.06
CA PRO A 53 18.66 -2.81 -5.72
C PRO A 53 19.82 -1.97 -6.27
N GLU A 54 19.54 -0.75 -6.70
CA GLU A 54 20.60 0.18 -7.14
C GLU A 54 21.51 0.55 -5.96
N ARG A 55 20.96 0.68 -4.75
CA ARG A 55 21.73 0.94 -3.51
C ARG A 55 21.05 0.38 -2.28
N GLU A 56 21.86 -0.11 -1.36
CA GLU A 56 21.47 -0.49 -0.01
C GLU A 56 22.31 0.28 1.00
N ILE A 57 21.67 1.10 1.83
CA ILE A 57 22.30 1.98 2.80
C ILE A 57 21.91 1.53 4.19
N PHE A 58 22.88 1.11 4.99
CA PHE A 58 22.68 0.70 6.37
C PHE A 58 23.52 1.58 7.29
N PHE A 59 22.93 2.00 8.40
CA PHE A 59 23.57 2.88 9.36
C PHE A 59 23.12 2.58 10.79
N ARG A 60 23.96 2.96 11.73
CA ARG A 60 23.68 2.90 13.17
C ARG A 60 22.99 4.18 13.60
N VAL A 61 21.91 4.06 14.40
CA VAL A 61 21.18 5.17 14.99
C VAL A 61 21.38 5.14 16.50
N CYS A 62 22.15 6.08 17.05
CA CYS A 62 22.33 6.24 18.49
C CYS A 62 21.50 7.42 19.00
N TRP A 63 20.73 7.19 20.06
CA TRP A 63 19.87 8.21 20.66
C TRP A 63 19.75 8.01 22.18
N LEU A 64 19.27 9.02 22.90
CA LEU A 64 19.07 8.95 24.36
C LEU A 64 17.59 8.75 24.67
N ASP A 65 17.27 7.78 25.53
CA ASP A 65 15.94 7.61 26.09
C ASP A 65 15.63 8.66 27.19
N ASP A 66 14.46 8.58 27.80
CA ASP A 66 14.05 9.53 28.84
C ASP A 66 14.83 9.34 30.16
N ASN A 67 15.54 8.24 30.33
CA ASN A 67 16.43 7.96 31.45
C ASN A 67 17.90 8.34 31.17
N ASN A 68 18.15 9.06 30.06
CA ASN A 68 19.51 9.39 29.58
C ASN A 68 20.40 8.15 29.30
N GLN A 69 19.77 7.01 28.98
CA GLN A 69 20.51 5.81 28.56
C GLN A 69 20.68 5.84 27.05
N ILE A 70 21.89 5.46 26.59
CA ILE A 70 22.18 5.35 25.17
C ILE A 70 21.47 4.12 24.61
N GLN A 71 20.63 4.38 23.61
CA GLN A 71 19.97 3.36 22.82
C GLN A 71 20.61 3.26 21.43
N VAL A 72 20.65 2.05 20.88
CA VAL A 72 21.25 1.79 19.57
C VAL A 72 20.28 0.99 18.73
N ASN A 73 19.91 1.56 17.58
CA ASN A 73 19.09 0.91 16.59
C ASN A 73 19.81 0.84 15.23
N ARG A 74 19.33 -0.02 14.36
CA ARG A 74 19.78 -0.12 12.97
C ARG A 74 18.80 0.61 12.07
N GLY A 75 19.30 1.55 11.28
CA GLY A 75 18.57 2.22 10.22
C GLY A 75 18.95 1.69 8.85
N CYS A 76 18.05 1.78 7.89
CA CYS A 76 18.33 1.42 6.51
C CYS A 76 17.46 2.19 5.50
N ARG A 77 17.99 2.31 4.27
CA ARG A 77 17.27 2.73 3.07
C ARG A 77 17.73 1.88 1.90
N VAL A 78 16.79 1.24 1.21
CA VAL A 78 17.02 0.51 -0.04
C VAL A 78 16.44 1.34 -1.18
N GLU A 79 17.31 1.95 -1.95
CA GLU A 79 17.02 2.67 -3.18
C GLU A 79 16.98 1.63 -4.29
N PHE A 80 15.76 1.15 -4.64
CA PHE A 80 15.62 -0.06 -5.38
C PHE A 80 15.76 0.14 -6.89
N ASN A 81 15.02 1.09 -7.46
CA ASN A 81 15.08 1.40 -8.90
C ASN A 81 14.61 2.83 -9.16
N SER A 82 15.39 3.58 -9.93
CA SER A 82 15.14 4.99 -10.29
C SER A 82 14.81 5.20 -11.77
N ALA A 83 14.67 4.16 -12.57
CA ALA A 83 14.52 4.28 -14.01
C ALA A 83 13.32 5.14 -14.46
N ILE A 84 12.26 5.23 -13.64
CA ILE A 84 11.05 6.00 -13.99
C ILE A 84 10.84 7.26 -13.14
N GLY A 85 11.79 7.62 -12.30
CA GLY A 85 11.72 8.82 -11.46
C GLY A 85 12.50 8.67 -10.15
N PRO A 86 12.50 9.72 -9.30
CA PRO A 86 13.15 9.66 -7.99
C PRO A 86 12.70 8.46 -7.19
N TYR A 87 13.59 7.88 -6.39
CA TYR A 87 13.22 6.80 -5.49
C TYR A 87 12.06 7.23 -4.58
N LYS A 88 11.06 6.38 -4.41
CA LYS A 88 9.86 6.69 -3.64
C LYS A 88 9.35 5.48 -2.89
N GLY A 89 9.13 5.65 -1.59
CA GLY A 89 8.55 4.60 -0.73
C GLY A 89 8.66 4.93 0.75
N GLY A 90 7.92 4.20 1.59
CA GLY A 90 7.79 4.48 3.01
C GLY A 90 9.03 4.17 3.86
N LEU A 91 9.05 4.74 5.06
CA LEU A 91 9.91 4.36 6.17
C LEU A 91 9.06 3.59 7.18
N ARG A 92 9.54 2.42 7.62
CA ARG A 92 8.88 1.58 8.64
C ARG A 92 9.69 1.60 9.93
N PHE A 93 9.05 1.93 11.06
CA PHE A 93 9.65 1.78 12.39
C PHE A 93 8.93 0.65 13.13
N HIS A 94 9.59 -0.51 13.14
CA HIS A 94 9.03 -1.71 13.74
C HIS A 94 10.15 -2.74 14.03
N PRO A 95 10.08 -3.50 15.14
CA PRO A 95 11.11 -4.49 15.49
C PRO A 95 11.36 -5.58 14.44
N SER A 96 10.40 -5.84 13.56
CA SER A 96 10.55 -6.81 12.47
C SER A 96 11.36 -6.30 11.27
N VAL A 97 11.76 -5.03 11.26
CA VAL A 97 12.53 -4.46 10.15
C VAL A 97 13.90 -5.11 10.06
N ASN A 98 14.14 -5.75 8.93
CA ASN A 98 15.41 -6.36 8.54
C ASN A 98 15.63 -6.16 7.02
N GLU A 99 16.79 -6.56 6.54
CA GLU A 99 17.19 -6.39 5.15
C GLU A 99 16.22 -7.07 4.18
N SER A 100 15.84 -8.33 4.44
CA SER A 100 14.92 -9.10 3.58
C SER A 100 13.55 -8.42 3.46
N VAL A 101 12.99 -7.96 4.59
CA VAL A 101 11.71 -7.25 4.64
C VAL A 101 11.77 -5.94 3.86
N ILE A 102 12.83 -5.15 4.02
CA ILE A 102 12.95 -3.86 3.32
C ILE A 102 13.21 -4.04 1.83
N LYS A 103 14.01 -5.05 1.43
CA LYS A 103 14.22 -5.38 0.01
C LYS A 103 12.92 -5.83 -0.66
N PHE A 104 12.17 -6.74 -0.05
CA PHE A 104 10.89 -7.17 -0.65
C PHE A 104 9.92 -6.00 -0.81
N LEU A 105 9.78 -5.17 0.21
CA LEU A 105 8.91 -4.01 0.16
C LEU A 105 9.36 -2.96 -0.87
N GLY A 106 10.68 -2.78 -1.03
CA GLY A 106 11.27 -1.91 -2.05
C GLY A 106 11.03 -2.41 -3.46
N PHE A 107 11.20 -3.70 -3.70
CA PHE A 107 10.92 -4.35 -4.98
C PHE A 107 9.44 -4.20 -5.39
N GLU A 108 8.52 -4.52 -4.48
CA GLU A 108 7.09 -4.35 -4.75
C GLU A 108 6.70 -2.89 -4.98
N GLN A 109 7.37 -1.95 -4.27
CA GLN A 109 7.13 -0.52 -4.45
C GLN A 109 7.49 -0.05 -5.86
N VAL A 110 8.53 -0.60 -6.51
CA VAL A 110 8.87 -0.31 -7.91
C VAL A 110 7.68 -0.63 -8.82
N LEU A 111 7.14 -1.85 -8.70
CA LEU A 111 6.02 -2.30 -9.55
C LEU A 111 4.74 -1.52 -9.24
N LYS A 112 4.49 -1.18 -7.98
CA LYS A 112 3.32 -0.39 -7.57
C LYS A 112 3.38 1.04 -8.12
N ASN A 113 4.51 1.73 -7.94
CA ASN A 113 4.69 3.10 -8.41
C ASN A 113 4.61 3.21 -9.93
N SER A 114 5.11 2.20 -10.65
CA SER A 114 5.08 2.17 -12.10
C SER A 114 3.68 2.14 -12.70
N LEU A 115 2.69 1.62 -11.95
CA LEU A 115 1.28 1.63 -12.39
C LEU A 115 0.68 3.03 -12.38
N THR A 116 1.18 3.94 -11.53
CA THR A 116 0.72 5.33 -11.51
C THR A 116 1.17 6.07 -12.78
N THR A 117 0.51 7.16 -13.10
CA THR A 117 0.91 8.03 -14.22
C THR A 117 2.08 8.93 -13.86
N LEU A 118 2.57 8.85 -12.61
CA LEU A 118 3.55 9.77 -12.04
C LEU A 118 4.99 9.26 -12.21
N ALA A 119 5.94 10.19 -12.26
CA ALA A 119 7.36 9.89 -12.35
C ALA A 119 7.92 9.57 -10.95
N MET A 120 7.85 8.31 -10.56
CA MET A 120 8.33 7.82 -9.26
C MET A 120 8.97 6.45 -9.42
N GLY A 121 10.22 6.34 -9.01
CA GLY A 121 10.92 5.07 -8.83
C GLY A 121 10.45 4.31 -7.59
N GLY A 122 11.21 3.33 -7.13
CA GLY A 122 10.88 2.53 -5.95
C GLY A 122 11.99 2.52 -4.91
N ALA A 123 11.60 2.64 -3.66
CA ALA A 123 12.48 2.50 -2.51
C ALA A 123 11.70 2.04 -1.27
N LYS A 124 12.42 1.59 -0.26
CA LYS A 124 11.89 1.32 1.07
C LYS A 124 13.00 1.54 2.11
N GLY A 125 12.60 1.88 3.33
CA GLY A 125 13.55 2.02 4.41
C GLY A 125 12.89 1.85 5.78
N GLY A 126 13.67 2.05 6.82
CA GLY A 126 13.15 1.99 8.18
C GLY A 126 14.19 1.67 9.22
N SER A 127 13.71 1.25 10.37
CA SER A 127 14.51 0.86 11.53
C SER A 127 13.79 -0.19 12.35
N ASP A 128 14.56 -0.98 13.09
CA ASP A 128 14.09 -1.90 14.13
C ASP A 128 13.57 -1.18 15.40
N PHE A 129 13.54 0.15 15.40
CA PHE A 129 12.96 0.97 16.45
C PHE A 129 11.46 0.70 16.59
N ASP A 130 10.96 0.48 17.82
CA ASP A 130 9.55 0.38 18.13
C ASP A 130 9.04 1.66 18.78
N PRO A 131 8.19 2.44 18.11
CA PRO A 131 7.62 3.66 18.68
C PRO A 131 6.54 3.39 19.74
N LYS A 132 6.04 2.15 19.87
CA LYS A 132 5.03 1.81 20.87
C LYS A 132 5.56 1.96 22.28
N GLY A 133 4.83 2.68 23.13
CA GLY A 133 5.21 2.90 24.52
C GLY A 133 6.37 3.89 24.72
N LYS A 134 6.87 4.51 23.66
CA LYS A 134 7.84 5.59 23.73
C LYS A 134 7.18 6.93 23.95
N SER A 135 7.85 7.82 24.69
CA SER A 135 7.40 9.20 24.84
C SER A 135 7.54 9.98 23.52
N GLU A 136 6.83 11.10 23.41
CA GLU A 136 6.99 11.99 22.25
C GLU A 136 8.40 12.52 22.10
N HIS A 137 9.09 12.79 23.21
CA HIS A 137 10.47 13.25 23.22
C HIS A 137 11.44 12.16 22.77
N GLU A 138 11.23 10.91 23.17
CA GLU A 138 12.01 9.77 22.69
C GLU A 138 11.86 9.59 21.18
N ILE A 139 10.63 9.61 20.68
CA ILE A 139 10.33 9.50 19.25
C ILE A 139 10.98 10.63 18.46
N MET A 140 10.88 11.87 18.97
CA MET A 140 11.53 13.04 18.33
C MET A 140 13.04 12.86 18.27
N ARG A 141 13.70 12.50 19.40
CA ARG A 141 15.15 12.28 19.45
C ARG A 141 15.59 11.16 18.49
N PHE A 142 14.83 10.06 18.45
CA PHE A 142 15.09 8.98 17.52
C PHE A 142 14.99 9.46 16.07
N CYS A 143 13.91 10.14 15.69
CA CYS A 143 13.72 10.66 14.32
C CYS A 143 14.85 11.61 13.92
N GLN A 144 15.29 12.47 14.84
CA GLN A 144 16.42 13.38 14.59
C GLN A 144 17.73 12.63 14.38
N ALA A 145 18.02 11.63 15.23
CA ALA A 145 19.22 10.79 15.11
C ALA A 145 19.19 9.96 13.81
N PHE A 146 18.03 9.40 13.45
CA PHE A 146 17.84 8.67 12.19
C PHE A 146 18.10 9.58 10.97
N MET A 147 17.56 10.79 10.99
CA MET A 147 17.73 11.75 9.89
C MET A 147 19.18 12.27 9.78
N ASN A 148 19.93 12.35 10.87
CA ASN A 148 21.36 12.73 10.83
C ASN A 148 22.20 11.77 9.95
N GLU A 149 21.77 10.53 9.83
CA GLU A 149 22.41 9.56 8.94
C GLU A 149 21.78 9.57 7.53
N LEU A 150 20.45 9.61 7.44
CA LEU A 150 19.73 9.47 6.18
C LEU A 150 19.83 10.69 5.25
N TYR A 151 19.97 11.91 5.77
CA TYR A 151 19.80 13.15 4.99
C TYR A 151 20.74 13.26 3.78
N ARG A 152 21.91 12.60 3.82
CA ARG A 152 22.90 12.61 2.73
C ARG A 152 22.44 11.86 1.48
N HIS A 153 21.44 11.03 1.62
CA HIS A 153 20.98 10.07 0.59
C HIS A 153 19.62 10.42 0.00
N ILE A 154 18.91 11.37 0.61
CA ILE A 154 17.56 11.75 0.21
C ILE A 154 17.47 13.19 -0.27
N GLY A 155 16.43 13.52 -1.00
CA GLY A 155 16.20 14.88 -1.53
C GLY A 155 15.00 14.90 -2.47
N ALA A 156 14.49 16.08 -2.75
CA ALA A 156 13.26 16.28 -3.54
C ALA A 156 13.29 15.64 -4.93
N THR A 157 14.48 15.48 -5.53
CA THR A 157 14.68 14.93 -6.87
C THR A 157 15.52 13.65 -6.89
N THR A 158 15.94 13.16 -5.74
CA THR A 158 16.76 11.96 -5.60
C THR A 158 15.95 10.81 -4.99
N ASP A 159 15.56 10.97 -3.74
CA ASP A 159 14.79 10.00 -2.98
C ASP A 159 13.83 10.73 -2.03
N VAL A 160 12.55 10.41 -2.14
CA VAL A 160 11.47 11.05 -1.38
C VAL A 160 10.77 10.01 -0.50
N PRO A 161 11.22 9.79 0.74
CA PRO A 161 10.57 8.87 1.65
C PRO A 161 9.15 9.31 2.05
N ALA A 162 8.36 8.37 2.53
CA ALA A 162 7.01 8.58 3.06
C ALA A 162 6.81 7.85 4.38
N GLY A 163 5.63 7.96 4.99
CA GLY A 163 5.24 7.14 6.13
C GLY A 163 4.90 5.69 5.75
N ASP A 164 4.99 4.81 6.73
CA ASP A 164 4.57 3.41 6.73
C ASP A 164 4.28 2.98 8.18
N ILE A 165 4.25 1.69 8.50
CA ILE A 165 4.05 1.21 9.88
C ILE A 165 5.01 1.90 10.85
N GLY A 166 4.48 2.48 11.91
CA GLY A 166 5.25 3.20 12.94
C GLY A 166 5.76 4.58 12.52
N VAL A 167 5.43 5.05 11.33
CA VAL A 167 5.81 6.38 10.82
C VAL A 167 4.58 7.08 10.25
N GLY A 168 3.98 7.92 11.06
CA GLY A 168 2.84 8.78 10.69
C GLY A 168 3.26 10.23 10.43
N GLU A 169 2.26 11.13 10.41
CA GLU A 169 2.47 12.57 10.20
C GLU A 169 3.42 13.17 11.26
N ARG A 170 3.34 12.72 12.52
CA ARG A 170 4.20 13.15 13.62
C ARG A 170 5.67 12.83 13.34
N GLU A 171 5.99 11.58 13.03
CA GLU A 171 7.35 11.12 12.72
C GLU A 171 7.88 11.82 11.47
N ILE A 172 7.06 11.94 10.43
CA ILE A 172 7.41 12.70 9.21
C ILE A 172 7.72 14.16 9.56
N GLY A 173 6.97 14.76 10.47
CA GLY A 173 7.25 16.12 10.94
C GLY A 173 8.61 16.26 11.61
N TYR A 174 8.97 15.35 12.52
CA TYR A 174 10.27 15.35 13.18
C TYR A 174 11.42 15.09 12.20
N LEU A 175 11.24 14.14 11.28
CA LEU A 175 12.21 13.83 10.22
C LEU A 175 12.40 15.04 9.30
N PHE A 176 11.34 15.68 8.84
CA PHE A 176 11.40 16.85 7.97
C PHE A 176 12.04 18.05 8.65
N GLY A 177 11.67 18.31 9.92
CA GLY A 177 12.26 19.40 10.70
C GLY A 177 13.77 19.26 10.86
N GLN A 178 14.26 18.05 11.08
CA GLN A 178 15.69 17.77 11.18
C GLN A 178 16.40 17.87 9.82
N TYR A 179 15.81 17.29 8.76
CA TYR A 179 16.33 17.39 7.40
C TYR A 179 16.53 18.87 6.99
N LYS A 180 15.48 19.69 7.16
CA LYS A 180 15.52 21.12 6.84
C LYS A 180 16.65 21.86 7.55
N LYS A 181 16.94 21.52 8.82
CA LYS A 181 18.05 22.11 9.58
C LYS A 181 19.41 21.70 9.01
N LEU A 182 19.57 20.41 8.66
CA LEU A 182 20.85 19.88 8.17
C LEU A 182 21.23 20.41 6.80
N VAL A 183 20.27 20.51 5.88
CA VAL A 183 20.53 20.96 4.50
C VAL A 183 20.32 22.45 4.30
N ASN A 184 19.74 23.16 5.28
CA ASN A 184 19.35 24.57 5.20
C ASN A 184 18.48 24.89 3.98
N ARG A 185 17.51 24.02 3.66
CA ARG A 185 16.57 24.16 2.54
C ARG A 185 15.17 23.74 2.95
N PHE A 186 14.16 24.45 2.43
CA PHE A 186 12.78 24.02 2.47
C PHE A 186 12.41 23.45 1.09
N GLU A 187 12.48 22.13 0.95
CA GLU A 187 12.24 21.45 -0.33
C GLU A 187 11.29 20.27 -0.16
N GLY A 188 10.82 19.72 -1.28
CA GLY A 188 9.82 18.67 -1.33
C GLY A 188 10.31 17.27 -0.98
N VAL A 189 11.25 17.14 -0.05
CA VAL A 189 11.64 15.85 0.54
C VAL A 189 10.60 15.39 1.54
N LEU A 190 10.40 14.08 1.66
CA LEU A 190 9.38 13.43 2.48
C LEU A 190 7.94 13.79 2.05
N THR A 191 7.05 12.81 2.07
CA THR A 191 5.61 13.00 1.87
C THR A 191 4.82 12.45 3.05
N GLY A 192 3.57 12.92 3.20
CA GLY A 192 2.77 12.70 4.40
C GLY A 192 3.06 13.77 5.46
N LYS A 193 3.54 14.95 5.03
CA LYS A 193 3.74 16.11 5.90
C LYS A 193 2.40 16.68 6.37
N GLY A 194 2.43 17.41 7.47
CA GLY A 194 1.30 18.20 7.92
C GLY A 194 0.97 19.34 6.93
N LEU A 195 -0.29 19.73 6.86
CA LEU A 195 -0.79 20.74 5.91
C LEU A 195 -0.09 22.10 6.06
N THR A 196 0.36 22.44 7.25
CA THR A 196 1.02 23.73 7.55
C THR A 196 2.46 23.84 7.00
N TYR A 197 3.04 22.72 6.54
CA TYR A 197 4.42 22.69 6.04
C TYR A 197 4.60 21.82 4.79
N GLY A 198 3.65 21.86 3.89
CA GLY A 198 3.75 21.28 2.56
C GLY A 198 3.08 19.93 2.38
N GLY A 199 2.22 19.51 3.30
CA GLY A 199 1.36 18.34 3.13
C GLY A 199 0.25 18.57 2.13
N SER A 200 -0.34 17.50 1.61
CA SER A 200 -1.45 17.51 0.67
C SER A 200 -2.77 17.18 1.35
N LEU A 201 -3.81 17.92 1.00
CA LEU A 201 -5.19 17.49 1.23
C LEU A 201 -5.46 16.16 0.54
N CYS A 202 -6.51 15.46 0.94
CA CYS A 202 -6.88 14.14 0.43
C CYS A 202 -5.84 13.01 0.68
N ARG A 203 -4.79 13.24 1.50
CA ARG A 203 -3.75 12.23 1.72
C ARG A 203 -4.22 11.10 2.64
N LYS A 204 -5.00 11.41 3.66
CA LYS A 204 -5.56 10.40 4.58
C LYS A 204 -6.58 9.51 3.86
N GLU A 205 -7.39 10.11 3.02
CA GLU A 205 -8.47 9.50 2.25
C GLU A 205 -7.96 8.64 1.09
N ALA A 206 -6.82 8.99 0.56
CA ALA A 206 -6.33 8.55 -0.76
C ALA A 206 -6.36 7.05 -1.01
N THR A 207 -5.96 6.23 -0.03
CA THR A 207 -5.90 4.79 -0.22
C THR A 207 -7.31 4.19 -0.30
N GLY A 208 -8.19 4.58 0.64
CA GLY A 208 -9.57 4.12 0.66
C GLY A 208 -10.36 4.61 -0.55
N TYR A 209 -10.25 5.90 -0.87
CA TYR A 209 -10.90 6.49 -2.05
C TYR A 209 -10.43 5.83 -3.33
N GLY A 210 -9.11 5.67 -3.49
CA GLY A 210 -8.53 5.01 -4.67
C GLY A 210 -9.01 3.58 -4.84
N CYS A 211 -9.13 2.83 -3.74
CA CYS A 211 -9.64 1.46 -3.77
C CYS A 211 -11.09 1.39 -4.29
N VAL A 212 -11.94 2.32 -3.86
CA VAL A 212 -13.33 2.41 -4.33
C VAL A 212 -13.37 2.84 -5.81
N TYR A 213 -12.58 3.84 -6.24
CA TYR A 213 -12.50 4.24 -7.64
C TYR A 213 -12.07 3.08 -8.56
N PHE A 214 -11.07 2.31 -8.13
CA PHE A 214 -10.65 1.13 -8.89
C PHE A 214 -11.76 0.08 -8.99
N ALA A 215 -12.50 -0.15 -7.89
CA ALA A 215 -13.66 -1.07 -7.88
C ALA A 215 -14.77 -0.61 -8.83
N GLU A 216 -15.06 0.70 -8.87
CA GLU A 216 -16.04 1.25 -9.81
C GLU A 216 -15.65 1.01 -11.25
N GLU A 217 -14.39 1.27 -11.64
CA GLU A 217 -13.91 1.01 -13.00
C GLU A 217 -14.03 -0.48 -13.37
N MET A 218 -13.69 -1.41 -12.45
CA MET A 218 -13.89 -2.85 -12.66
C MET A 218 -15.36 -3.22 -12.90
N LEU A 219 -16.27 -2.57 -12.21
CA LEU A 219 -17.71 -2.85 -12.30
C LEU A 219 -18.35 -2.18 -13.53
N GLN A 220 -17.92 -0.98 -13.90
CA GLN A 220 -18.39 -0.28 -15.10
C GLN A 220 -18.13 -1.10 -16.37
N GLU A 221 -16.98 -1.77 -16.48
CA GLU A 221 -16.70 -2.67 -17.62
C GLU A 221 -17.70 -3.84 -17.71
N ARG A 222 -18.35 -4.17 -16.58
CA ARG A 222 -19.39 -5.21 -16.51
C ARG A 222 -20.82 -4.64 -16.49
N ASN A 223 -21.00 -3.38 -16.85
CA ASN A 223 -22.29 -2.68 -16.80
C ASN A 223 -22.94 -2.74 -15.42
N SER A 224 -22.15 -2.62 -14.35
CA SER A 224 -22.57 -2.67 -12.95
C SER A 224 -22.01 -1.48 -12.18
N SER A 225 -22.50 -1.25 -10.96
CA SER A 225 -22.06 -0.18 -10.07
C SER A 225 -22.14 -0.60 -8.62
N LEU A 226 -21.55 0.19 -7.72
CA LEU A 226 -21.65 0.02 -6.26
C LEU A 226 -22.89 0.71 -5.68
N GLU A 227 -23.56 1.59 -6.41
CA GLU A 227 -24.75 2.32 -5.94
C GLU A 227 -25.85 1.36 -5.45
N GLY A 228 -26.36 1.59 -4.24
CA GLY A 228 -27.35 0.77 -3.57
C GLY A 228 -26.88 -0.61 -3.12
N LYS A 229 -25.61 -0.98 -3.36
CA LYS A 229 -25.08 -2.32 -3.05
C LYS A 229 -24.55 -2.43 -1.62
N ILE A 230 -24.73 -3.61 -1.03
CA ILE A 230 -24.13 -3.94 0.27
C ILE A 230 -22.64 -4.22 0.09
N CYS A 231 -21.82 -3.56 0.90
CA CYS A 231 -20.37 -3.68 0.88
C CYS A 231 -19.84 -4.08 2.25
N ASN A 232 -18.92 -5.05 2.29
CA ASN A 232 -18.17 -5.38 3.49
C ASN A 232 -16.80 -4.73 3.46
N VAL A 233 -16.43 -4.11 4.58
CA VAL A 233 -15.11 -3.50 4.79
C VAL A 233 -14.52 -4.09 6.06
N SER A 234 -13.28 -4.57 6.01
CA SER A 234 -12.52 -4.94 7.20
C SER A 234 -11.66 -3.79 7.70
N GLY A 235 -11.30 -3.84 8.98
CA GLY A 235 -10.51 -2.78 9.60
C GLY A 235 -11.35 -1.60 10.10
N SER A 236 -10.67 -0.68 10.76
CA SER A 236 -11.19 0.59 11.27
C SER A 236 -10.07 1.65 11.38
N GLY A 237 -9.00 1.46 10.63
CA GLY A 237 -7.95 2.46 10.42
C GLY A 237 -8.25 3.36 9.21
N ASN A 238 -7.30 4.21 8.83
CA ASN A 238 -7.49 5.17 7.73
C ASN A 238 -8.04 4.54 6.45
N VAL A 239 -7.45 3.43 6.00
CA VAL A 239 -7.91 2.78 4.75
C VAL A 239 -9.38 2.39 4.85
N ALA A 240 -9.77 1.72 5.92
CA ALA A 240 -11.15 1.26 6.12
C ALA A 240 -12.14 2.42 6.28
N ILE A 241 -11.83 3.41 7.12
CA ILE A 241 -12.70 4.57 7.36
C ILE A 241 -12.98 5.31 6.07
N TYR A 242 -11.94 5.60 5.28
CA TYR A 242 -12.11 6.36 4.05
C TYR A 242 -12.61 5.51 2.87
N THR A 243 -12.46 4.19 2.90
CA THR A 243 -13.22 3.29 2.03
C THR A 243 -14.72 3.39 2.33
N ILE A 244 -15.11 3.30 3.61
CA ILE A 244 -16.51 3.44 4.04
C ILE A 244 -17.06 4.82 3.63
N GLU A 245 -16.30 5.89 3.87
CA GLU A 245 -16.69 7.26 3.49
C GLU A 245 -16.98 7.37 1.99
N LYS A 246 -16.06 6.92 1.14
CA LYS A 246 -16.25 6.99 -0.31
C LYS A 246 -17.42 6.12 -0.78
N LEU A 247 -17.59 4.92 -0.21
CA LEU A 247 -18.74 4.05 -0.49
C LEU A 247 -20.07 4.76 -0.17
N LEU A 248 -20.17 5.44 0.97
CA LEU A 248 -21.36 6.23 1.32
C LEU A 248 -21.59 7.38 0.34
N GLN A 249 -20.52 8.10 -0.06
CA GLN A 249 -20.62 9.22 -1.02
C GLN A 249 -21.17 8.79 -2.39
N ILE A 250 -20.86 7.58 -2.85
CA ILE A 250 -21.37 7.04 -4.12
C ILE A 250 -22.69 6.26 -3.98
N GLY A 251 -23.34 6.35 -2.82
CA GLY A 251 -24.63 5.71 -2.58
C GLY A 251 -24.59 4.21 -2.31
N ALA A 252 -23.41 3.62 -2.04
CA ALA A 252 -23.29 2.25 -1.57
C ALA A 252 -23.63 2.13 -0.08
N ARG A 253 -23.85 0.92 0.41
CA ARG A 253 -24.15 0.64 1.81
C ARG A 253 -23.07 -0.24 2.45
N PRO A 254 -22.01 0.34 3.02
CA PRO A 254 -21.07 -0.39 3.84
C PRO A 254 -21.71 -0.82 5.14
N VAL A 255 -21.59 -2.11 5.50
CA VAL A 255 -22.31 -2.71 6.64
C VAL A 255 -21.39 -3.31 7.69
N THR A 256 -20.08 -3.37 7.46
CA THR A 256 -19.12 -3.95 8.40
C THR A 256 -17.91 -3.02 8.63
N ALA A 257 -17.34 -3.13 9.83
CA ALA A 257 -16.00 -2.65 10.18
C ALA A 257 -15.42 -3.58 11.26
N SER A 258 -14.09 -3.62 11.42
CA SER A 258 -13.46 -4.52 12.40
C SER A 258 -12.20 -3.91 13.03
N ASP A 259 -11.77 -4.46 14.14
CA ASP A 259 -10.44 -4.26 14.73
C ASP A 259 -9.88 -5.59 15.26
N SER A 260 -8.73 -5.56 15.94
CA SER A 260 -8.09 -6.76 16.48
C SER A 260 -8.92 -7.52 17.52
N ASN A 261 -10.01 -6.96 18.03
CA ASN A 261 -10.86 -7.55 19.07
C ASN A 261 -12.15 -8.14 18.51
N GLY A 262 -12.54 -7.79 17.28
CA GLY A 262 -13.76 -8.28 16.66
C GLY A 262 -14.28 -7.40 15.53
N MET A 263 -15.52 -7.62 15.14
CA MET A 263 -16.19 -6.87 14.08
C MET A 263 -17.55 -6.34 14.53
N ILE A 264 -18.03 -5.31 13.84
CA ILE A 264 -19.42 -4.89 13.85
C ILE A 264 -20.08 -5.20 12.51
N TYR A 265 -21.34 -5.57 12.58
CA TYR A 265 -22.27 -5.63 11.46
C TYR A 265 -23.45 -4.72 11.76
N ASP A 266 -23.61 -3.66 10.99
CA ASP A 266 -24.76 -2.76 11.05
C ASP A 266 -25.62 -2.94 9.80
N LYS A 267 -26.79 -3.60 9.94
CA LYS A 267 -27.70 -3.90 8.82
C LYS A 267 -28.23 -2.64 8.11
N ASP A 268 -28.27 -1.51 8.80
CA ASP A 268 -28.79 -0.24 8.28
C ASP A 268 -27.69 0.58 7.59
N GLY A 269 -26.44 0.13 7.67
CA GLY A 269 -25.24 0.81 7.17
C GLY A 269 -24.43 1.47 8.26
N ILE A 270 -23.12 1.53 8.06
CA ILE A 270 -22.19 2.12 9.03
C ILE A 270 -22.45 3.63 9.17
N ASP A 271 -22.63 4.09 10.40
CA ASP A 271 -22.62 5.50 10.78
C ASP A 271 -21.18 5.99 10.83
N LEU A 272 -20.79 6.74 9.81
CA LEU A 272 -19.41 7.19 9.62
C LEU A 272 -18.95 8.13 10.72
N GLU A 273 -19.82 9.05 11.16
CA GLU A 273 -19.47 10.05 12.17
C GLU A 273 -19.21 9.38 13.53
N LEU A 274 -20.04 8.42 13.92
CA LEU A 274 -19.81 7.62 15.11
C LEU A 274 -18.54 6.78 15.01
N LEU A 275 -18.26 6.19 13.82
CA LEU A 275 -17.03 5.42 13.59
C LEU A 275 -15.78 6.31 13.73
N LYS A 276 -15.79 7.50 13.12
CA LYS A 276 -14.69 8.47 13.22
C LYS A 276 -14.50 8.97 14.66
N GLU A 277 -15.58 9.29 15.35
CA GLU A 277 -15.51 9.70 16.76
C GLU A 277 -14.82 8.64 17.62
N ILE A 278 -15.23 7.38 17.48
CA ILE A 278 -14.63 6.28 18.25
C ILE A 278 -13.17 6.08 17.89
N LYS A 279 -12.83 6.06 16.58
CA LYS A 279 -11.50 5.63 16.13
C LYS A 279 -10.47 6.75 16.06
N GLU A 280 -10.85 7.93 15.57
CA GLU A 280 -9.91 9.04 15.36
C GLU A 280 -9.82 9.95 16.57
N ILE A 281 -10.94 10.24 17.23
CA ILE A 281 -10.99 11.17 18.37
C ILE A 281 -10.70 10.44 19.68
N ARG A 282 -11.53 9.44 20.03
CA ARG A 282 -11.40 8.72 21.32
C ARG A 282 -10.33 7.62 21.30
N ARG A 283 -9.86 7.20 20.11
CA ARG A 283 -8.94 6.06 19.91
C ARG A 283 -9.45 4.77 20.57
N GLY A 284 -10.78 4.62 20.62
CA GLY A 284 -11.50 3.52 21.24
C GLY A 284 -11.53 2.24 20.39
N ARG A 285 -12.25 1.24 20.89
CA ARG A 285 -12.43 -0.04 20.23
C ARG A 285 -13.76 -0.11 19.48
N ILE A 286 -13.78 -0.91 18.39
CA ILE A 286 -14.97 -1.01 17.53
C ILE A 286 -16.22 -1.51 18.27
N LYS A 287 -16.07 -2.27 19.35
CA LYS A 287 -17.18 -2.70 20.20
C LYS A 287 -18.04 -1.56 20.77
N GLU A 288 -17.43 -0.37 20.95
CA GLU A 288 -18.11 0.81 21.47
C GLU A 288 -19.18 1.33 20.52
N TYR A 289 -19.04 1.05 19.23
CA TYR A 289 -20.03 1.38 18.21
C TYR A 289 -21.36 0.65 18.48
N ALA A 290 -21.30 -0.65 18.70
CA ALA A 290 -22.52 -1.46 18.95
C ALA A 290 -23.20 -1.10 20.28
N LEU A 291 -22.50 -0.51 21.25
CA LEU A 291 -23.10 0.01 22.48
C LEU A 291 -23.95 1.27 22.24
N GLN A 292 -23.66 2.02 21.19
CA GLN A 292 -24.32 3.29 20.87
C GLN A 292 -25.31 3.16 19.71
N LYS A 293 -25.19 2.09 18.89
CA LYS A 293 -26.03 1.85 17.71
C LYS A 293 -26.81 0.55 17.86
N PRO A 294 -28.10 0.58 18.22
CA PRO A 294 -28.92 -0.62 18.47
C PRO A 294 -29.10 -1.52 17.24
N SER A 295 -28.93 -0.98 16.01
CA SER A 295 -28.98 -1.74 14.74
C SER A 295 -27.75 -2.62 14.54
N ALA A 296 -26.64 -2.29 15.22
CA ALA A 296 -25.35 -2.95 15.04
C ALA A 296 -25.17 -4.14 15.99
N LYS A 297 -24.61 -5.23 15.46
CA LYS A 297 -24.20 -6.40 16.22
C LYS A 297 -22.68 -6.46 16.29
N TYR A 298 -22.13 -6.59 17.51
CA TYR A 298 -20.72 -6.88 17.72
C TYR A 298 -20.47 -8.39 17.78
N THR A 299 -19.45 -8.85 17.05
CA THR A 299 -18.96 -10.23 17.11
C THR A 299 -17.50 -10.19 17.56
N PRO A 300 -17.16 -10.66 18.77
CA PRO A 300 -15.79 -10.69 19.25
C PRO A 300 -14.98 -11.75 18.50
N ILE A 301 -13.64 -11.59 18.48
CA ILE A 301 -12.76 -12.43 17.67
C ILE A 301 -12.80 -13.93 18.05
N GLU A 302 -13.02 -14.23 19.33
CA GLU A 302 -13.19 -15.61 19.83
C GLU A 302 -14.42 -16.33 19.25
N ASN A 303 -15.38 -15.59 18.69
CA ASN A 303 -16.57 -16.10 18.05
C ASN A 303 -16.47 -16.13 16.51
N TYR A 304 -15.29 -15.86 15.97
CA TYR A 304 -15.06 -15.98 14.53
C TYR A 304 -15.12 -17.44 14.08
N PRO A 305 -15.51 -17.71 12.83
CA PRO A 305 -15.43 -19.05 12.27
C PRO A 305 -14.00 -19.58 12.33
N LYS A 306 -13.84 -20.86 12.67
CA LYS A 306 -12.51 -21.48 12.74
C LYS A 306 -11.83 -21.42 11.37
N GLY A 307 -10.70 -20.73 11.28
CA GLY A 307 -9.94 -20.53 10.05
C GLY A 307 -10.53 -19.49 9.08
N GLY A 308 -11.48 -18.67 9.54
CA GLY A 308 -12.08 -17.58 8.76
C GLY A 308 -12.27 -16.30 9.57
N ASN A 309 -12.63 -15.23 8.86
CA ASN A 309 -12.91 -13.91 9.41
C ASN A 309 -14.41 -13.59 9.26
N ALA A 310 -15.07 -13.30 10.38
CA ALA A 310 -16.53 -13.09 10.44
C ALA A 310 -17.01 -11.94 9.52
N VAL A 311 -16.17 -10.97 9.19
CA VAL A 311 -16.46 -9.91 8.22
C VAL A 311 -16.91 -10.48 6.88
N TRP A 312 -16.24 -11.52 6.40
CA TRP A 312 -16.47 -12.12 5.08
C TRP A 312 -17.64 -13.08 5.04
N HIS A 313 -18.21 -13.40 6.21
CA HIS A 313 -19.40 -14.23 6.33
C HIS A 313 -20.72 -13.45 6.25
N VAL A 314 -20.67 -12.13 6.28
CA VAL A 314 -21.84 -11.27 6.01
C VAL A 314 -22.07 -11.23 4.49
N PRO A 315 -23.29 -11.56 3.99
CA PRO A 315 -23.59 -11.47 2.57
C PRO A 315 -23.40 -10.06 2.02
N CYS A 316 -22.68 -9.93 0.91
CA CYS A 316 -22.40 -8.63 0.28
C CYS A 316 -22.23 -8.77 -1.23
N PHE A 317 -22.40 -7.64 -1.93
CA PHE A 317 -22.09 -7.52 -3.36
C PHE A 317 -20.59 -7.28 -3.60
N ALA A 318 -19.95 -6.46 -2.74
CA ALA A 318 -18.53 -6.14 -2.84
C ALA A 318 -17.84 -6.24 -1.47
N ALA A 319 -16.58 -6.68 -1.48
CA ALA A 319 -15.73 -6.80 -0.31
C ALA A 319 -14.45 -5.97 -0.47
N PHE A 320 -14.10 -5.23 0.58
CA PHE A 320 -12.95 -4.33 0.64
C PHE A 320 -12.03 -4.71 1.81
N PRO A 321 -11.12 -5.68 1.63
CA PRO A 321 -10.13 -6.02 2.65
C PRO A 321 -9.20 -4.82 2.92
N SER A 322 -9.31 -4.22 4.12
CA SER A 322 -8.68 -2.93 4.45
C SER A 322 -7.99 -2.91 5.81
N ALA A 323 -7.74 -4.10 6.40
CA ALA A 323 -7.13 -4.22 7.72
C ALA A 323 -5.66 -4.67 7.66
N THR A 324 -5.40 -5.95 7.44
CA THR A 324 -4.06 -6.54 7.58
C THR A 324 -3.73 -7.53 6.46
N GLU A 325 -2.44 -7.87 6.36
CA GLU A 325 -1.97 -8.96 5.50
C GLU A 325 -2.62 -10.30 5.89
N ASN A 326 -2.94 -11.13 4.89
CA ASN A 326 -3.50 -12.48 5.06
C ASN A 326 -4.80 -12.57 5.89
N GLU A 327 -5.61 -11.52 5.91
CA GLU A 327 -6.88 -11.50 6.64
C GLU A 327 -8.03 -12.23 5.94
N LEU A 328 -7.87 -12.57 4.66
CA LEU A 328 -8.86 -13.25 3.82
C LEU A 328 -8.32 -14.60 3.38
N SER A 329 -8.83 -15.65 4.03
CA SER A 329 -8.41 -17.05 3.80
C SER A 329 -9.17 -17.71 2.64
N VAL A 330 -8.78 -18.93 2.29
CA VAL A 330 -9.51 -19.79 1.34
C VAL A 330 -10.97 -20.01 1.78
N LEU A 331 -11.21 -20.18 3.08
CA LEU A 331 -12.57 -20.36 3.62
C LEU A 331 -13.40 -19.10 3.39
N ASP A 332 -12.81 -17.94 3.65
CA ASP A 332 -13.48 -16.64 3.46
C ASP A 332 -13.80 -16.39 1.99
N ALA A 333 -12.86 -16.71 1.08
CA ALA A 333 -13.09 -16.58 -0.37
C ALA A 333 -14.26 -17.48 -0.83
N LYS A 334 -14.30 -18.74 -0.39
CA LYS A 334 -15.43 -19.66 -0.68
C LYS A 334 -16.75 -19.09 -0.14
N THR A 335 -16.73 -18.54 1.06
CA THR A 335 -17.93 -17.96 1.69
C THR A 335 -18.41 -16.71 0.94
N LEU A 336 -17.51 -15.79 0.59
CA LEU A 336 -17.84 -14.62 -0.23
C LEU A 336 -18.49 -15.03 -1.57
N LEU A 337 -17.88 -15.99 -2.27
CA LEU A 337 -18.39 -16.47 -3.56
C LEU A 337 -19.76 -17.13 -3.40
N SER A 338 -19.96 -17.98 -2.38
CA SER A 338 -21.25 -18.63 -2.11
C SER A 338 -22.36 -17.65 -1.72
N ASN A 339 -21.98 -16.54 -1.06
CA ASN A 339 -22.89 -15.45 -0.71
C ASN A 339 -23.15 -14.47 -1.86
N GLY A 340 -22.61 -14.74 -3.05
CA GLY A 340 -22.89 -13.97 -4.27
C GLY A 340 -22.04 -12.71 -4.44
N CYS A 341 -20.92 -12.58 -3.75
CA CYS A 341 -19.97 -11.49 -3.95
C CYS A 341 -19.50 -11.42 -5.41
N LYS A 342 -19.50 -10.21 -5.99
CA LYS A 342 -19.14 -9.94 -7.40
C LYS A 342 -17.88 -9.15 -7.56
N CYS A 343 -17.43 -8.48 -6.49
CA CYS A 343 -16.26 -7.61 -6.53
C CYS A 343 -15.46 -7.75 -5.23
N VAL A 344 -14.16 -7.92 -5.35
CA VAL A 344 -13.21 -7.81 -4.23
C VAL A 344 -12.14 -6.81 -4.64
N ALA A 345 -11.94 -5.74 -3.87
CA ALA A 345 -10.90 -4.75 -4.11
C ALA A 345 -10.05 -4.57 -2.85
N GLU A 346 -8.76 -4.83 -2.97
CA GLU A 346 -7.84 -4.85 -1.83
C GLU A 346 -7.36 -3.45 -1.45
N GLY A 347 -7.84 -2.95 -0.30
CA GLY A 347 -7.37 -1.71 0.31
C GLY A 347 -6.07 -1.90 1.09
N ALA A 348 -5.90 -3.03 1.77
CA ALA A 348 -4.67 -3.41 2.45
C ALA A 348 -3.62 -3.98 1.46
N ASN A 349 -2.38 -4.15 1.94
CA ASN A 349 -1.35 -4.86 1.18
C ASN A 349 -1.49 -6.36 1.44
N MET A 350 -1.56 -7.15 0.37
CA MET A 350 -1.66 -8.63 0.40
C MET A 350 -2.66 -9.18 1.44
N PRO A 351 -3.91 -8.69 1.48
CA PRO A 351 -4.87 -9.16 2.47
C PRO A 351 -5.43 -10.55 2.18
N SER A 352 -5.42 -10.98 0.90
CA SER A 352 -5.91 -12.30 0.48
C SER A 352 -4.76 -13.30 0.38
N SER A 353 -4.99 -14.54 0.83
CA SER A 353 -4.05 -15.63 0.59
C SER A 353 -3.98 -15.97 -0.91
N ASN A 354 -2.87 -16.54 -1.37
CA ASN A 354 -2.69 -16.91 -2.79
C ASN A 354 -3.78 -17.85 -3.28
N GLU A 355 -4.19 -18.80 -2.45
CA GLU A 355 -5.26 -19.74 -2.78
C GLU A 355 -6.64 -19.06 -2.85
N ALA A 356 -6.86 -18.01 -2.04
CA ALA A 356 -8.06 -17.18 -2.13
C ALA A 356 -8.10 -16.39 -3.44
N ILE A 357 -6.97 -15.82 -3.84
CA ILE A 357 -6.81 -15.14 -5.13
C ILE A 357 -7.12 -16.08 -6.29
N GLU A 358 -6.58 -17.30 -6.28
CA GLU A 358 -6.88 -18.30 -7.30
C GLU A 358 -8.37 -18.60 -7.42
N LEU A 359 -9.10 -18.72 -6.30
CA LEU A 359 -10.54 -18.93 -6.30
C LEU A 359 -11.30 -17.76 -6.93
N PHE A 360 -10.90 -16.51 -6.64
CA PHE A 360 -11.51 -15.32 -7.25
C PHE A 360 -11.29 -15.28 -8.76
N LEU A 361 -10.07 -15.59 -9.21
CA LEU A 361 -9.73 -15.66 -10.64
C LEU A 361 -10.50 -16.78 -11.35
N GLN A 362 -10.60 -17.97 -10.77
CA GLN A 362 -11.39 -19.10 -11.31
C GLN A 362 -12.87 -18.77 -11.40
N ALA A 363 -13.42 -18.08 -10.39
CA ALA A 363 -14.81 -17.63 -10.37
C ALA A 363 -15.06 -16.43 -11.30
N LYS A 364 -14.01 -15.83 -11.88
CA LYS A 364 -14.07 -14.68 -12.79
C LYS A 364 -14.86 -13.50 -12.23
N ILE A 365 -14.81 -13.28 -10.91
CA ILE A 365 -15.35 -12.06 -10.31
C ILE A 365 -14.41 -10.86 -10.60
N SER A 366 -14.87 -9.64 -10.31
CA SER A 366 -14.00 -8.47 -10.35
C SER A 366 -13.05 -8.51 -9.16
N TYR A 367 -11.79 -8.90 -9.37
CA TYR A 367 -10.78 -8.93 -8.32
C TYR A 367 -9.67 -7.91 -8.59
N GLY A 368 -9.59 -6.90 -7.73
CA GLY A 368 -8.58 -5.84 -7.77
C GLY A 368 -7.46 -6.10 -6.76
N ILE A 369 -6.30 -6.53 -7.27
CA ILE A 369 -5.10 -6.77 -6.46
C ILE A 369 -4.59 -5.50 -5.78
N GLY A 370 -4.10 -5.61 -4.55
CA GLY A 370 -3.70 -4.49 -3.70
C GLY A 370 -2.75 -3.50 -4.36
N LYS A 371 -1.69 -3.97 -5.04
CA LYS A 371 -0.72 -3.06 -5.71
C LYS A 371 -1.35 -2.12 -6.77
N ALA A 372 -2.50 -2.48 -7.34
CA ALA A 372 -3.26 -1.63 -8.24
C ALA A 372 -4.39 -0.90 -7.49
N ALA A 373 -5.24 -1.64 -6.77
CA ALA A 373 -6.40 -1.08 -6.10
C ALA A 373 -6.06 -0.08 -4.98
N ASN A 374 -4.99 -0.33 -4.20
CA ASN A 374 -4.59 0.57 -3.11
C ASN A 374 -3.51 1.61 -3.50
N ALA A 375 -3.25 1.79 -4.78
CA ALA A 375 -2.25 2.74 -5.27
C ALA A 375 -2.61 4.22 -5.01
N GLY A 376 -3.81 4.50 -4.52
CA GLY A 376 -4.26 5.86 -4.21
C GLY A 376 -3.34 6.60 -3.25
N GLY A 377 -2.89 5.95 -2.19
CA GLY A 377 -1.99 6.56 -1.21
C GLY A 377 -0.66 7.04 -1.79
N VAL A 378 0.00 6.22 -2.61
CA VAL A 378 1.24 6.62 -3.28
C VAL A 378 0.98 7.63 -4.41
N SER A 379 -0.18 7.56 -5.06
CA SER A 379 -0.59 8.55 -6.07
C SER A 379 -0.69 9.95 -5.46
N VAL A 380 -1.40 10.11 -4.34
CA VAL A 380 -1.47 11.42 -3.65
C VAL A 380 -0.12 11.83 -3.06
N SER A 381 0.73 10.88 -2.66
CA SER A 381 2.11 11.21 -2.29
C SER A 381 2.89 11.82 -3.47
N GLY A 382 2.72 11.32 -4.69
CA GLY A 382 3.31 11.93 -5.89
C GLY A 382 2.68 13.28 -6.24
N LEU A 383 1.37 13.46 -6.00
CA LEU A 383 0.72 14.77 -6.13
C LEU A 383 1.24 15.78 -5.08
N GLU A 384 1.55 15.32 -3.85
CA GLU A 384 2.21 16.14 -2.83
C GLU A 384 3.59 16.60 -3.31
N MET A 385 4.38 15.71 -3.95
CA MET A 385 5.65 16.09 -4.56
C MET A 385 5.48 17.19 -5.61
N ALA A 386 4.47 17.07 -6.48
CA ALA A 386 4.18 18.08 -7.51
C ALA A 386 3.78 19.44 -6.89
N GLN A 387 2.94 19.44 -5.86
CA GLN A 387 2.57 20.63 -5.11
C GLN A 387 3.79 21.27 -4.44
N ASN A 388 4.68 20.47 -3.85
CA ASN A 388 5.90 20.95 -3.22
C ASN A 388 6.87 21.56 -4.25
N ALA A 389 7.01 20.94 -5.43
CA ALA A 389 7.86 21.47 -6.50
C ALA A 389 7.36 22.81 -7.04
N SER A 390 6.05 23.02 -7.09
CA SER A 390 5.43 24.28 -7.51
C SER A 390 5.26 25.28 -6.37
N MET A 391 5.50 24.89 -5.12
CA MET A 391 5.19 25.66 -3.89
C MET A 391 3.74 26.15 -3.82
N HIS A 392 2.83 25.43 -4.47
CA HIS A 392 1.44 25.80 -4.57
C HIS A 392 0.52 24.66 -4.09
N PRO A 393 -0.19 24.83 -2.96
CA PRO A 393 -1.14 23.81 -2.48
C PRO A 393 -2.38 23.76 -3.36
N TRP A 394 -2.92 22.58 -3.57
CA TRP A 394 -4.17 22.37 -4.29
C TRP A 394 -5.32 22.14 -3.33
N SER A 395 -6.56 22.49 -3.77
CA SER A 395 -7.76 22.19 -2.98
C SER A 395 -8.02 20.67 -2.93
N PHE A 396 -8.87 20.26 -1.98
CA PHE A 396 -9.26 18.86 -1.82
C PHE A 396 -9.84 18.30 -3.13
N GLU A 397 -10.74 19.06 -3.76
CA GLU A 397 -11.45 18.66 -4.99
C GLU A 397 -10.48 18.47 -6.16
N VAL A 398 -9.46 19.32 -6.27
CA VAL A 398 -8.42 19.19 -7.31
C VAL A 398 -7.59 17.93 -7.08
N VAL A 399 -7.21 17.65 -5.83
CA VAL A 399 -6.43 16.44 -5.51
C VAL A 399 -7.27 15.18 -5.71
N ASP A 400 -8.53 15.17 -5.26
CA ASP A 400 -9.45 14.04 -5.43
C ASP A 400 -9.77 13.74 -6.91
N ALA A 401 -10.02 14.78 -7.71
CA ALA A 401 -10.22 14.62 -9.16
C ALA A 401 -8.98 14.03 -9.86
N LYS A 402 -7.78 14.47 -9.48
CA LYS A 402 -6.51 13.91 -9.99
C LYS A 402 -6.32 12.47 -9.52
N LEU A 403 -6.63 12.15 -8.27
CA LEU A 403 -6.60 10.79 -7.73
C LEU A 403 -7.54 9.87 -8.51
N HIS A 404 -8.79 10.29 -8.73
CA HIS A 404 -9.76 9.53 -9.52
C HIS A 404 -9.23 9.26 -10.93
N HIS A 405 -8.71 10.28 -11.60
CA HIS A 405 -8.11 10.11 -12.94
C HIS A 405 -6.95 9.12 -12.94
N ILE A 406 -6.04 9.20 -11.96
CA ILE A 406 -4.91 8.26 -11.84
C ILE A 406 -5.41 6.83 -11.65
N MET A 407 -6.39 6.60 -10.75
CA MET A 407 -6.93 5.27 -10.51
C MET A 407 -7.62 4.68 -11.75
N LYS A 408 -8.32 5.52 -12.51
CA LYS A 408 -8.90 5.16 -13.82
C LYS A 408 -7.83 4.74 -14.83
N GLU A 409 -6.74 5.49 -14.95
CA GLU A 409 -5.64 5.14 -15.86
C GLU A 409 -4.90 3.88 -15.39
N ILE A 410 -4.75 3.66 -14.07
CA ILE A 410 -4.21 2.39 -13.54
C ILE A 410 -5.09 1.23 -13.98
N TYR A 411 -6.42 1.33 -13.76
CA TYR A 411 -7.35 0.28 -14.17
C TYR A 411 -7.28 0.01 -15.68
N LYS A 412 -7.32 1.06 -16.50
CA LYS A 412 -7.26 0.97 -17.97
C LYS A 412 -5.99 0.23 -18.42
N ASN A 413 -4.83 0.60 -17.90
CA ASN A 413 -3.56 -0.04 -18.24
C ASN A 413 -3.53 -1.51 -17.82
N VAL A 414 -4.02 -1.82 -16.63
CA VAL A 414 -4.10 -3.19 -16.09
C VAL A 414 -5.08 -4.04 -16.92
N SER A 415 -6.29 -3.53 -17.18
CA SER A 415 -7.32 -4.24 -17.96
C SER A 415 -6.88 -4.47 -19.42
N GLN A 416 -6.31 -3.46 -20.08
CA GLN A 416 -5.80 -3.59 -21.46
C GLN A 416 -4.68 -4.63 -21.53
N THR A 417 -3.76 -4.63 -20.58
CA THR A 417 -2.67 -5.62 -20.51
C THR A 417 -3.22 -7.04 -20.29
N ALA A 418 -4.18 -7.22 -19.37
CA ALA A 418 -4.82 -8.52 -19.16
C ALA A 418 -5.50 -9.05 -20.44
N LYS A 419 -6.20 -8.18 -21.19
CA LYS A 419 -6.83 -8.53 -22.49
C LYS A 419 -5.80 -8.93 -23.55
N GLU A 420 -4.68 -8.22 -23.63
CA GLU A 420 -3.58 -8.51 -24.56
C GLU A 420 -3.05 -9.93 -24.34
N PHE A 421 -2.93 -10.36 -23.09
CA PHE A 421 -2.50 -11.70 -22.72
C PHE A 421 -3.64 -12.74 -22.67
N LYS A 422 -4.80 -12.43 -23.27
CA LYS A 422 -5.97 -13.33 -23.41
C LYS A 422 -6.58 -13.81 -22.09
N ASP A 423 -6.38 -13.05 -21.02
CA ASP A 423 -6.99 -13.31 -19.71
C ASP A 423 -7.62 -12.02 -19.14
N PRO A 424 -8.73 -11.53 -19.74
CA PRO A 424 -9.27 -10.19 -19.50
C PRO A 424 -9.76 -9.94 -18.07
N THR A 425 -9.90 -10.99 -17.26
CA THR A 425 -10.34 -10.88 -15.86
C THR A 425 -9.19 -11.02 -14.87
N ASN A 426 -7.98 -11.30 -15.35
CA ASN A 426 -6.81 -11.49 -14.50
C ASN A 426 -6.03 -10.18 -14.32
N PHE A 427 -6.52 -9.33 -13.43
CA PHE A 427 -5.86 -8.06 -13.13
C PHE A 427 -4.56 -8.23 -12.33
N VAL A 428 -4.30 -9.42 -11.76
CA VAL A 428 -2.99 -9.75 -11.16
C VAL A 428 -1.92 -9.79 -12.26
N LEU A 429 -2.19 -10.58 -13.31
CA LEU A 429 -1.33 -10.66 -14.49
C LEU A 429 -1.16 -9.28 -15.15
N GLY A 430 -2.29 -8.59 -15.36
CA GLY A 430 -2.31 -7.26 -15.97
C GLY A 430 -1.45 -6.25 -15.22
N ALA A 431 -1.57 -6.18 -13.88
CA ALA A 431 -0.81 -5.26 -13.05
C ALA A 431 0.71 -5.55 -13.07
N ASN A 432 1.09 -6.83 -12.92
CA ASN A 432 2.49 -7.21 -12.92
C ASN A 432 3.16 -6.92 -14.26
N ILE A 433 2.52 -7.27 -15.39
CA ILE A 433 3.08 -7.04 -16.73
C ILE A 433 3.09 -5.54 -17.06
N ALA A 434 2.01 -4.79 -16.81
CA ALA A 434 1.96 -3.35 -17.09
C ALA A 434 3.04 -2.59 -16.31
N GLY A 435 3.17 -2.88 -15.01
CA GLY A 435 4.20 -2.28 -14.16
C GLY A 435 5.60 -2.62 -14.62
N PHE A 436 5.88 -3.90 -14.88
CA PHE A 436 7.17 -4.36 -15.38
C PHE A 436 7.55 -3.70 -16.71
N ARG A 437 6.65 -3.68 -17.71
CA ARG A 437 6.91 -3.08 -19.03
C ARG A 437 7.37 -1.63 -18.94
N LYS A 438 6.73 -0.83 -18.11
CA LYS A 438 7.09 0.59 -17.96
C LYS A 438 8.51 0.75 -17.42
N VAL A 439 8.87 0.01 -16.38
CA VAL A 439 10.21 0.05 -15.78
C VAL A 439 11.24 -0.51 -16.76
N ALA A 440 10.99 -1.69 -17.34
CA ALA A 440 11.89 -2.34 -18.29
C ALA A 440 12.18 -1.47 -19.51
N SER A 441 11.16 -0.83 -20.10
CA SER A 441 11.33 0.09 -21.23
C SER A 441 12.24 1.28 -20.87
N ALA A 442 12.06 1.86 -19.68
CA ALA A 442 12.92 2.94 -19.22
C ALA A 442 14.36 2.46 -18.98
N MET A 443 14.55 1.28 -18.35
CA MET A 443 15.87 0.68 -18.13
C MET A 443 16.60 0.39 -19.43
N ILE A 444 15.89 -0.09 -20.47
CA ILE A 444 16.48 -0.34 -21.80
C ILE A 444 16.88 0.98 -22.45
N ALA A 445 16.00 1.99 -22.43
CA ALA A 445 16.25 3.28 -23.08
C ALA A 445 17.40 4.06 -22.44
N GLN A 446 17.62 3.92 -21.13
CA GLN A 446 18.68 4.61 -20.39
C GLN A 446 20.04 3.88 -20.41
N GLY A 447 20.05 2.62 -20.87
CA GLY A 447 21.28 1.83 -20.95
C GLY A 447 21.63 1.12 -19.63
N VAL A 448 22.92 1.03 -19.33
CA VAL A 448 23.52 0.34 -18.16
C VAL A 448 24.48 1.26 -17.41
#